data_459863cb86d5e000bd63957f66429f4a
#
_entry.id   459863cb86d5e000bd63957f66429f4a
#
_cell.length_a   1.000
_cell.length_b   1.000
_cell.length_c   1.000
_cell.angle_alpha   90.00
_cell.angle_beta   90.00
_cell.angle_gamma   90.00
#
_symmetry.space_group_name_H-M   'P 1'
#
loop_
_entity.id
_entity.type
_entity.pdbx_description
1 polymer ?
#
loop_
_entity_poly.entity_id
_entity_poly.type
_entity_poly.pdbx_seq_one_letter_code
_entity_poly.pdbx_strand_id
1 'polypeptide(L)'
;MADAIVVSGLTKVYKGRLGDGVTAVDNISFDVKQGEIFGFIGPNGAGKTTTIKMLLGLLFPSSGKAMVLGKPAGDIECKRRIAYLPESPYFYDHMTGEEVLDFYCKLFRLNGDARKKKIAELLDKVGLSRDGKRSLRQYSKGMLQRVGIAQALINDPDMLFFDEPTSGLDPIAHKDIQDLIVSLKEQGKSVFLSSHQLSDVESVCDRVAIINRGKLARIGSMEELLHAGRTVITFCKVDAETAEKVKPLAQRVSLDGDQMRVYVETEDNVHSVLDLVRGKCSLVSVTPQKQTLEDLFVELVREVRK
;
A
#
# COMPACT_ATOMS: atom_id res chain seq x y z
N MET A 1 -3.76 21.10 -0.99
CA MET A 1 -2.63 20.57 -0.21
C MET A 1 -1.40 20.59 -1.11
N ALA A 2 -0.20 20.80 -0.56
CA ALA A 2 1.04 20.73 -1.33
C ALA A 2 1.40 19.26 -1.63
N ASP A 3 2.16 19.03 -2.70
CA ASP A 3 2.61 17.70 -3.06
C ASP A 3 3.87 17.33 -2.28
N ALA A 4 3.87 16.15 -1.65
CA ALA A 4 5.04 15.54 -1.02
C ALA A 4 5.93 14.87 -2.08
N ILE A 5 5.31 14.24 -3.09
CA ILE A 5 6.02 13.60 -4.21
C ILE A 5 5.34 14.03 -5.51
N VAL A 6 6.15 14.30 -6.55
CA VAL A 6 5.69 14.48 -7.93
C VAL A 6 6.60 13.66 -8.85
N VAL A 7 6.00 12.75 -9.60
CA VAL A 7 6.68 11.88 -10.56
C VAL A 7 6.19 12.18 -11.96
N SER A 8 7.09 12.36 -12.92
CA SER A 8 6.75 12.68 -14.30
C SER A 8 7.57 11.82 -15.26
N GLY A 9 6.92 10.90 -15.98
CA GLY A 9 7.49 10.06 -17.01
C GLY A 9 8.65 9.17 -16.53
N LEU A 10 8.63 8.76 -15.26
CA LEU A 10 9.74 8.05 -14.63
C LEU A 10 9.93 6.67 -15.24
N THR A 11 11.14 6.40 -15.72
CA THR A 11 11.48 5.15 -16.40
C THR A 11 12.80 4.61 -15.87
N LYS A 12 12.88 3.27 -15.69
CA LYS A 12 14.12 2.57 -15.36
C LYS A 12 14.30 1.35 -16.23
N VAL A 13 15.38 1.35 -17.00
CA VAL A 13 15.84 0.21 -17.78
C VAL A 13 17.17 -0.28 -17.19
N TYR A 14 17.23 -1.55 -16.81
CA TYR A 14 18.47 -2.21 -16.44
C TYR A 14 19.10 -2.82 -17.70
N LYS A 15 20.33 -2.45 -18.02
CA LYS A 15 21.06 -3.00 -19.15
C LYS A 15 21.54 -4.42 -18.83
N GLY A 16 21.14 -5.39 -19.61
CA GLY A 16 21.66 -6.76 -19.54
C GLY A 16 23.07 -6.87 -20.13
N ARG A 17 23.82 -7.92 -19.72
CA ARG A 17 25.19 -8.19 -20.24
C ARG A 17 25.22 -8.50 -21.75
N LEU A 18 24.12 -8.97 -22.34
CA LEU A 18 24.00 -9.41 -23.73
C LEU A 18 23.17 -8.47 -24.61
N GLY A 19 22.89 -7.23 -24.13
CA GLY A 19 22.13 -6.24 -24.90
C GLY A 19 20.62 -6.23 -24.60
N ASP A 20 20.06 -7.27 -24.00
CA ASP A 20 18.65 -7.33 -23.61
C ASP A 20 18.44 -6.57 -22.29
N GLY A 21 17.85 -5.38 -22.36
CA GLY A 21 17.52 -4.58 -21.18
C GLY A 21 16.19 -5.00 -20.57
N VAL A 22 16.10 -5.01 -19.23
CA VAL A 22 14.85 -5.20 -18.50
C VAL A 22 14.29 -3.83 -18.11
N THR A 23 13.11 -3.48 -18.61
CA THR A 23 12.38 -2.29 -18.19
C THR A 23 11.63 -2.59 -16.89
N ALA A 24 12.19 -2.13 -15.78
CA ALA A 24 11.60 -2.35 -14.46
C ALA A 24 10.50 -1.34 -14.12
N VAL A 25 10.60 -0.12 -14.66
CA VAL A 25 9.60 0.96 -14.54
C VAL A 25 9.51 1.63 -15.89
N ASP A 26 8.30 1.84 -16.40
CA ASP A 26 8.02 2.31 -17.75
C ASP A 26 7.05 3.50 -17.72
N ASN A 27 7.61 4.70 -17.87
CA ASN A 27 6.89 5.96 -18.08
C ASN A 27 5.77 6.22 -17.06
N ILE A 28 6.04 6.05 -15.76
CA ILE A 28 5.03 6.28 -14.72
C ILE A 28 4.98 7.76 -14.31
N SER A 29 3.76 8.26 -14.05
CA SER A 29 3.52 9.62 -13.56
C SER A 29 2.44 9.59 -12.49
N PHE A 30 2.71 10.19 -11.33
CA PHE A 30 1.77 10.30 -10.21
C PHE A 30 2.22 11.37 -9.22
N ASP A 31 1.33 11.72 -8.32
CA ASP A 31 1.59 12.62 -7.19
C ASP A 31 1.19 11.99 -5.86
N VAL A 32 1.82 12.46 -4.78
CA VAL A 32 1.48 12.13 -3.40
C VAL A 32 1.31 13.42 -2.63
N LYS A 33 0.23 13.57 -1.89
CA LYS A 33 -0.07 14.78 -1.10
C LYS A 33 0.67 14.76 0.24
N GLN A 34 0.92 15.94 0.81
CA GLN A 34 1.46 16.01 2.16
C GLN A 34 0.42 15.54 3.19
N GLY A 35 0.88 14.72 4.16
CA GLY A 35 0.03 14.21 5.22
C GLY A 35 -0.85 13.03 4.84
N GLU A 36 -0.69 12.43 3.63
CA GLU A 36 -1.40 11.21 3.25
C GLU A 36 -0.55 9.95 3.42
N ILE A 37 -1.22 8.82 3.59
CA ILE A 37 -0.64 7.49 3.40
C ILE A 37 -0.97 7.07 1.98
N PHE A 38 0.06 6.98 1.14
CA PHE A 38 -0.06 6.58 -0.26
C PHE A 38 0.43 5.15 -0.46
N GLY A 39 -0.46 4.28 -0.91
CA GLY A 39 -0.15 2.89 -1.23
C GLY A 39 0.39 2.73 -2.66
N PHE A 40 1.50 2.01 -2.81
CA PHE A 40 2.06 1.66 -4.13
C PHE A 40 2.08 0.14 -4.25
N ILE A 41 1.05 -0.41 -4.89
CA ILE A 41 0.73 -1.84 -4.85
C ILE A 41 0.97 -2.53 -6.18
N GLY A 42 1.34 -3.79 -6.10
CA GLY A 42 1.59 -4.61 -7.29
C GLY A 42 2.25 -5.93 -6.95
N PRO A 43 2.28 -6.87 -7.89
CA PRO A 43 2.92 -8.17 -7.68
C PRO A 43 4.44 -8.03 -7.50
N ASN A 44 5.08 -9.10 -7.06
CA ASN A 44 6.53 -9.16 -6.99
C ASN A 44 7.15 -8.95 -8.38
N GLY A 45 8.19 -8.12 -8.45
CA GLY A 45 8.81 -7.74 -9.72
C GLY A 45 8.07 -6.66 -10.53
N ALA A 46 6.98 -6.08 -10.02
CA ALA A 46 6.23 -5.03 -10.72
C ALA A 46 6.95 -3.68 -10.82
N GLY A 47 8.04 -3.47 -10.06
CA GLY A 47 8.82 -2.22 -10.06
C GLY A 47 8.71 -1.40 -8.78
N LYS A 48 8.04 -1.88 -7.72
CA LYS A 48 7.81 -1.14 -6.46
C LYS A 48 9.10 -0.65 -5.81
N THR A 49 9.98 -1.56 -5.40
CA THR A 49 11.28 -1.23 -4.77
C THR A 49 12.18 -0.41 -5.69
N THR A 50 12.12 -0.64 -7.02
CA THR A 50 12.86 0.17 -8.00
C THR A 50 12.38 1.62 -7.97
N THR A 51 11.07 1.84 -7.92
CA THR A 51 10.47 3.18 -7.83
C THR A 51 10.88 3.86 -6.52
N ILE A 52 10.74 3.19 -5.38
CA ILE A 52 11.17 3.71 -4.07
C ILE A 52 12.65 4.11 -4.11
N LYS A 53 13.54 3.27 -4.63
CA LYS A 53 14.98 3.58 -4.72
C LYS A 53 15.26 4.80 -5.60
N MET A 54 14.48 5.03 -6.66
CA MET A 54 14.59 6.25 -7.48
C MET A 54 14.11 7.49 -6.72
N LEU A 55 13.00 7.41 -5.97
CA LEU A 55 12.49 8.50 -5.14
C LEU A 55 13.47 8.88 -4.01
N LEU A 56 14.16 7.91 -3.45
CA LEU A 56 15.21 8.12 -2.44
C LEU A 56 16.53 8.64 -3.03
N GLY A 57 16.67 8.66 -4.37
CA GLY A 57 17.94 8.99 -5.01
C GLY A 57 19.05 7.97 -4.78
N LEU A 58 18.68 6.71 -4.46
CA LEU A 58 19.58 5.55 -4.37
C LEU A 58 19.81 4.90 -5.74
N LEU A 59 18.95 5.20 -6.69
CA LEU A 59 18.98 4.70 -8.05
C LEU A 59 18.62 5.84 -9.00
N PHE A 60 19.43 6.04 -10.06
CA PHE A 60 19.12 7.04 -11.07
C PHE A 60 18.13 6.49 -12.10
N PRO A 61 17.10 7.27 -12.48
CA PRO A 61 16.21 6.91 -13.58
C PRO A 61 16.94 6.88 -14.92
N SER A 62 16.41 6.12 -15.87
CA SER A 62 16.88 6.13 -17.26
C SER A 62 16.30 7.32 -18.02
N SER A 63 15.07 7.74 -17.69
CA SER A 63 14.41 8.97 -18.17
C SER A 63 13.33 9.41 -17.20
N GLY A 64 12.77 10.60 -17.40
CA GLY A 64 11.79 11.21 -16.51
C GLY A 64 12.43 11.88 -15.30
N LYS A 65 11.60 12.34 -14.37
CA LYS A 65 12.05 13.04 -13.16
C LYS A 65 11.12 12.77 -11.99
N ALA A 66 11.67 12.88 -10.79
CA ALA A 66 10.91 12.83 -9.55
C ALA A 66 11.32 13.98 -8.62
N MET A 67 10.34 14.56 -7.96
CA MET A 67 10.51 15.57 -6.91
C MET A 67 9.98 14.99 -5.61
N VAL A 68 10.69 15.22 -4.51
CA VAL A 68 10.29 14.83 -3.15
C VAL A 68 10.43 16.04 -2.26
N LEU A 69 9.36 16.40 -1.53
CA LEU A 69 9.28 17.60 -0.68
C LEU A 69 9.73 18.89 -1.42
N GLY A 70 9.34 19.02 -2.70
CA GLY A 70 9.66 20.15 -3.54
C GLY A 70 11.10 20.22 -4.05
N LYS A 71 11.92 19.19 -3.83
CA LYS A 71 13.31 19.08 -4.29
C LYS A 71 13.49 17.89 -5.24
N PRO A 72 14.48 17.90 -6.14
CA PRO A 72 14.80 16.72 -6.94
C PRO A 72 15.10 15.52 -6.06
N ALA A 73 14.64 14.32 -6.48
CA ALA A 73 14.96 13.08 -5.77
C ALA A 73 16.47 12.91 -5.64
N GLY A 74 16.94 12.62 -4.41
CA GLY A 74 18.36 12.51 -4.10
C GLY A 74 19.04 13.81 -3.64
N ASP A 75 18.36 14.95 -3.63
CA ASP A 75 18.86 16.18 -3.05
C ASP A 75 19.20 15.99 -1.55
N ILE A 76 20.32 16.59 -1.11
CA ILE A 76 20.84 16.40 0.27
C ILE A 76 19.89 16.99 1.33
N GLU A 77 19.30 18.15 1.06
CA GLU A 77 18.36 18.77 1.99
C GLU A 77 17.06 17.96 2.08
N CYS A 78 16.62 17.38 0.97
CA CYS A 78 15.51 16.44 0.95
C CYS A 78 15.84 15.19 1.80
N LYS A 79 17.04 14.61 1.65
CA LYS A 79 17.48 13.41 2.40
C LYS A 79 17.47 13.60 3.93
N ARG A 80 17.60 14.81 4.42
CA ARG A 80 17.51 15.11 5.86
C ARG A 80 16.09 15.03 6.40
N ARG A 81 15.09 15.12 5.53
CA ARG A 81 13.67 15.17 5.86
C ARG A 81 12.89 13.93 5.46
N ILE A 82 13.56 12.93 4.91
CA ILE A 82 12.98 11.64 4.52
C ILE A 82 13.59 10.51 5.32
N ALA A 83 12.84 9.42 5.42
CA ALA A 83 13.34 8.17 6.01
C ALA A 83 12.91 6.97 5.18
N TYR A 84 13.63 5.87 5.30
CA TYR A 84 13.40 4.65 4.56
C TYR A 84 13.48 3.42 5.46
N LEU A 85 12.47 2.59 5.38
CA LEU A 85 12.43 1.25 5.95
C LEU A 85 12.43 0.24 4.79
N PRO A 86 13.49 -0.53 4.58
CA PRO A 86 13.49 -1.60 3.59
C PRO A 86 12.63 -2.79 4.05
N GLU A 87 12.21 -3.66 3.12
CA GLU A 87 11.45 -4.88 3.40
C GLU A 87 12.07 -5.75 4.50
N SER A 88 13.40 -5.84 4.51
CA SER A 88 14.17 -6.58 5.51
C SER A 88 15.27 -5.68 6.06
N PRO A 89 15.00 -4.96 7.16
CA PRO A 89 16.04 -4.17 7.81
C PRO A 89 17.12 -5.11 8.36
N TYR A 90 18.36 -4.79 8.05
CA TYR A 90 19.51 -5.57 8.52
C TYR A 90 20.27 -4.81 9.59
N PHE A 91 20.44 -5.44 10.75
CA PHE A 91 21.21 -4.94 11.87
C PHE A 91 22.23 -5.98 12.32
N TYR A 92 23.24 -5.55 13.02
CA TYR A 92 24.19 -6.48 13.68
C TYR A 92 23.46 -7.19 14.81
N ASP A 93 23.31 -8.48 14.72
CA ASP A 93 22.53 -9.34 15.61
C ASP A 93 23.05 -9.39 17.07
N HIS A 94 24.34 -9.09 17.28
CA HIS A 94 24.95 -8.98 18.61
C HIS A 94 24.63 -7.67 19.34
N MET A 95 24.17 -6.63 18.63
CA MET A 95 23.74 -5.36 19.23
C MET A 95 22.38 -5.49 19.90
N THR A 96 22.11 -4.63 20.86
CA THR A 96 20.77 -4.43 21.44
C THR A 96 19.99 -3.36 20.65
N GLY A 97 18.68 -3.29 20.86
CA GLY A 97 17.86 -2.24 20.26
C GLY A 97 18.31 -0.82 20.64
N GLU A 98 18.69 -0.63 21.93
CA GLU A 98 19.23 0.64 22.40
C GLU A 98 20.55 0.99 21.70
N GLU A 99 21.47 0.04 21.55
CA GLU A 99 22.78 0.27 20.91
C GLU A 99 22.63 0.62 19.42
N VAL A 100 21.71 -0.03 18.70
CA VAL A 100 21.42 0.33 17.31
C VAL A 100 20.90 1.76 17.23
N LEU A 101 19.91 2.12 18.03
CA LEU A 101 19.38 3.49 18.02
C LEU A 101 20.43 4.50 18.47
N ASP A 102 21.28 4.17 19.45
CA ASP A 102 22.40 5.02 19.89
C ASP A 102 23.40 5.27 18.77
N PHE A 103 23.74 4.22 18.02
CA PHE A 103 24.62 4.32 16.86
C PHE A 103 24.07 5.30 15.81
N TYR A 104 22.81 5.14 15.41
CA TYR A 104 22.18 6.02 14.41
C TYR A 104 21.97 7.44 14.96
N CYS A 105 21.59 7.62 16.21
CA CYS A 105 21.49 8.95 16.84
C CYS A 105 22.83 9.70 16.82
N LYS A 106 23.97 8.99 16.98
CA LYS A 106 25.31 9.60 16.84
C LYS A 106 25.57 10.05 15.41
N LEU A 107 25.15 9.29 14.40
CA LEU A 107 25.27 9.70 12.98
C LEU A 107 24.47 10.98 12.70
N PHE A 108 23.31 11.16 13.34
CA PHE A 108 22.54 12.39 13.29
C PHE A 108 23.03 13.49 14.25
N ARG A 109 24.20 13.29 14.91
CA ARG A 109 24.86 14.23 15.83
C ARG A 109 24.03 14.59 17.07
N LEU A 110 23.14 13.72 17.49
CA LEU A 110 22.44 13.86 18.77
C LEU A 110 23.41 13.52 19.91
N ASN A 111 23.50 14.40 20.92
CA ASN A 111 24.47 14.27 22.00
C ASN A 111 23.82 14.15 23.39
N GLY A 112 24.56 13.52 24.33
CA GLY A 112 24.24 13.51 25.75
C GLY A 112 22.84 13.04 26.10
N ASP A 113 22.16 13.80 26.96
CA ASP A 113 20.85 13.42 27.49
C ASP A 113 19.74 13.51 26.45
N ALA A 114 19.86 14.40 25.46
CA ALA A 114 18.90 14.48 24.34
C ALA A 114 18.85 13.17 23.56
N ARG A 115 20.02 12.53 23.34
CA ARG A 115 20.11 11.23 22.68
C ARG A 115 19.45 10.13 23.50
N LYS A 116 19.76 10.04 24.81
CA LYS A 116 19.13 9.06 25.69
C LYS A 116 17.63 9.20 25.74
N LYS A 117 17.12 10.43 25.84
CA LYS A 117 15.71 10.74 25.83
C LYS A 117 15.07 10.30 24.52
N LYS A 118 15.68 10.64 23.37
CA LYS A 118 15.19 10.25 22.04
C LYS A 118 15.11 8.74 21.86
N ILE A 119 16.12 7.99 22.33
CA ILE A 119 16.13 6.51 22.27
C ILE A 119 14.97 5.94 23.09
N ALA A 120 14.76 6.41 24.31
CA ALA A 120 13.66 5.95 25.17
C ALA A 120 12.29 6.25 24.54
N GLU A 121 12.10 7.47 24.01
CA GLU A 121 10.88 7.87 23.29
C GLU A 121 10.60 6.99 22.05
N LEU A 122 11.64 6.67 21.27
CA LEU A 122 11.51 5.84 20.08
C LEU A 122 11.19 4.39 20.42
N LEU A 123 11.85 3.81 21.44
CA LEU A 123 11.55 2.46 21.90
C LEU A 123 10.13 2.34 22.46
N ASP A 124 9.68 3.37 23.18
CA ASP A 124 8.31 3.43 23.68
C ASP A 124 7.30 3.49 22.51
N LYS A 125 7.53 4.39 21.56
CA LYS A 125 6.68 4.58 20.39
C LYS A 125 6.48 3.30 19.56
N VAL A 126 7.51 2.44 19.48
CA VAL A 126 7.42 1.17 18.74
C VAL A 126 7.10 -0.03 19.65
N GLY A 127 6.79 0.20 20.94
CA GLY A 127 6.40 -0.84 21.88
C GLY A 127 7.56 -1.78 22.29
N LEU A 128 8.80 -1.29 22.28
CA LEU A 128 10.00 -2.06 22.61
C LEU A 128 10.72 -1.58 23.89
N SER A 129 10.08 -0.77 24.74
CA SER A 129 10.69 -0.22 25.96
C SER A 129 11.26 -1.29 26.89
N ARG A 130 10.59 -2.46 26.99
CA ARG A 130 11.04 -3.57 27.86
C ARG A 130 12.12 -4.42 27.23
N ASP A 131 12.21 -4.42 25.92
CA ASP A 131 13.11 -5.28 25.14
C ASP A 131 14.35 -4.55 24.62
N GLY A 132 14.43 -3.23 24.76
CA GLY A 132 15.49 -2.39 24.21
C GLY A 132 16.92 -2.85 24.57
N LYS A 133 17.11 -3.51 25.71
CA LYS A 133 18.40 -4.04 26.19
C LYS A 133 18.68 -5.48 25.78
N ARG A 134 17.74 -6.16 25.14
CA ARG A 134 17.96 -7.53 24.62
C ARG A 134 18.71 -7.48 23.30
N SER A 135 19.57 -8.48 23.07
CA SER A 135 20.25 -8.65 21.78
C SER A 135 19.26 -8.86 20.64
N LEU A 136 19.51 -8.23 19.50
CA LEU A 136 18.66 -8.35 18.29
C LEU A 136 18.59 -9.79 17.76
N ARG A 137 19.57 -10.63 18.07
CA ARG A 137 19.53 -12.07 17.78
C ARG A 137 18.31 -12.77 18.41
N GLN A 138 17.75 -12.21 19.49
CA GLN A 138 16.59 -12.75 20.19
C GLN A 138 15.27 -12.12 19.73
N TYR A 139 15.33 -11.19 18.78
CA TYR A 139 14.15 -10.49 18.30
C TYR A 139 13.41 -11.32 17.25
N SER A 140 12.07 -11.27 17.30
CA SER A 140 11.23 -11.73 16.19
C SER A 140 11.38 -10.81 14.97
N LYS A 141 10.94 -11.26 13.81
CA LYS A 141 10.91 -10.43 12.60
C LYS A 141 10.14 -9.13 12.84
N GLY A 142 8.98 -9.19 13.51
CA GLY A 142 8.19 -8.01 13.86
C GLY A 142 8.92 -7.04 14.80
N MET A 143 9.69 -7.55 15.77
CA MET A 143 10.50 -6.70 16.63
C MET A 143 11.64 -6.02 15.85
N LEU A 144 12.31 -6.72 14.92
CA LEU A 144 13.33 -6.12 14.04
C LEU A 144 12.74 -5.03 13.15
N GLN A 145 11.53 -5.24 12.63
CA GLN A 145 10.80 -4.26 11.84
C GLN A 145 10.49 -3.00 12.66
N ARG A 146 10.07 -3.16 13.92
CA ARG A 146 9.82 -2.04 14.84
C ARG A 146 11.09 -1.26 15.15
N VAL A 147 12.26 -1.92 15.34
CA VAL A 147 13.55 -1.23 15.46
C VAL A 147 13.87 -0.44 14.19
N GLY A 148 13.59 -1.01 13.01
CA GLY A 148 13.75 -0.32 11.72
C GLY A 148 12.91 0.94 11.62
N ILE A 149 11.65 0.89 12.07
CA ILE A 149 10.78 2.07 12.13
C ILE A 149 11.32 3.09 13.15
N ALA A 150 11.74 2.65 14.34
CA ALA A 150 12.34 3.53 15.34
C ALA A 150 13.58 4.24 14.78
N GLN A 151 14.46 3.50 14.08
CA GLN A 151 15.62 4.06 13.40
C GLN A 151 15.23 5.09 12.32
N ALA A 152 14.19 4.81 11.54
CA ALA A 152 13.68 5.72 10.52
C ALA A 152 13.12 7.04 11.11
N LEU A 153 12.69 7.03 12.37
CA LEU A 153 12.11 8.20 13.06
C LEU A 153 13.12 9.06 13.83
N ILE A 154 14.40 8.73 13.81
CA ILE A 154 15.43 9.44 14.61
C ILE A 154 15.52 10.92 14.24
N ASN A 155 15.51 11.23 12.95
CA ASN A 155 15.63 12.59 12.42
C ASN A 155 14.31 13.32 12.25
N ASP A 156 13.21 12.78 12.81
CA ASP A 156 11.86 13.34 12.71
C ASP A 156 11.45 13.70 11.27
N PRO A 157 11.43 12.72 10.34
CA PRO A 157 11.21 12.98 8.93
C PRO A 157 9.79 13.49 8.64
N ASP A 158 9.65 14.28 7.56
CA ASP A 158 8.34 14.70 7.04
C ASP A 158 7.74 13.64 6.12
N MET A 159 8.59 12.83 5.49
CA MET A 159 8.19 11.78 4.55
C MET A 159 8.88 10.46 4.86
N LEU A 160 8.08 9.40 4.96
CA LEU A 160 8.56 8.05 5.22
C LEU A 160 8.29 7.15 4.01
N PHE A 161 9.27 6.35 3.65
CA PHE A 161 9.16 5.32 2.62
C PHE A 161 9.26 3.95 3.30
N PHE A 162 8.18 3.16 3.22
CA PHE A 162 8.12 1.82 3.77
C PHE A 162 7.99 0.79 2.64
N ASP A 163 8.99 -0.04 2.47
CA ASP A 163 9.01 -1.09 1.46
C ASP A 163 8.57 -2.40 2.10
N GLU A 164 7.33 -2.85 1.83
CA GLU A 164 6.73 -4.09 2.34
C GLU A 164 6.82 -4.23 3.89
N PRO A 165 6.41 -3.23 4.71
CA PRO A 165 6.70 -3.20 6.15
C PRO A 165 6.05 -4.31 6.95
N THR A 166 5.00 -4.93 6.45
CA THR A 166 4.20 -5.99 7.10
C THR A 166 4.51 -7.39 6.58
N SER A 167 5.38 -7.49 5.57
CA SER A 167 5.67 -8.76 4.90
C SER A 167 6.22 -9.83 5.85
N GLY A 168 5.51 -10.98 5.90
CA GLY A 168 5.92 -12.17 6.68
C GLY A 168 5.90 -11.97 8.19
N LEU A 169 5.07 -11.04 8.70
CA LEU A 169 4.78 -10.89 10.11
C LEU A 169 3.59 -11.78 10.52
N ASP A 170 3.54 -12.14 11.79
CA ASP A 170 2.35 -12.73 12.38
C ASP A 170 1.20 -11.69 12.47
N PRO A 171 -0.07 -12.13 12.61
CA PRO A 171 -1.23 -11.21 12.56
C PRO A 171 -1.20 -10.10 13.62
N ILE A 172 -0.62 -10.35 14.79
CA ILE A 172 -0.55 -9.35 15.87
C ILE A 172 0.50 -8.30 15.54
N ALA A 173 1.73 -8.72 15.20
CA ALA A 173 2.79 -7.81 14.81
C ALA A 173 2.42 -7.00 13.56
N HIS A 174 1.71 -7.62 12.62
CA HIS A 174 1.16 -7.00 11.44
C HIS A 174 0.22 -5.83 11.77
N LYS A 175 -0.78 -6.07 12.63
CA LYS A 175 -1.73 -5.05 13.07
C LYS A 175 -1.04 -3.91 13.81
N ASP A 176 -0.09 -4.22 14.69
CA ASP A 176 0.68 -3.23 15.43
C ASP A 176 1.48 -2.28 14.50
N ILE A 177 2.06 -2.81 13.40
CA ILE A 177 2.75 -1.98 12.40
C ILE A 177 1.76 -1.10 11.64
N GLN A 178 0.57 -1.60 11.28
CA GLN A 178 -0.47 -0.81 10.64
C GLN A 178 -0.90 0.37 11.54
N ASP A 179 -1.18 0.10 12.82
CA ASP A 179 -1.60 1.12 13.78
C ASP A 179 -0.49 2.17 14.00
N LEU A 180 0.77 1.74 14.00
CA LEU A 180 1.92 2.64 14.05
C LEU A 180 1.97 3.54 12.80
N ILE A 181 1.76 3.01 11.59
CA ILE A 181 1.74 3.78 10.35
C ILE A 181 0.61 4.83 10.38
N VAL A 182 -0.58 4.46 10.82
CA VAL A 182 -1.71 5.38 10.98
C VAL A 182 -1.37 6.49 11.97
N SER A 183 -0.75 6.15 13.11
CA SER A 183 -0.34 7.15 14.12
C SER A 183 0.69 8.15 13.59
N LEU A 184 1.55 7.76 12.65
CA LEU A 184 2.50 8.66 11.99
C LEU A 184 1.79 9.69 11.12
N LYS A 185 0.76 9.28 10.38
CA LYS A 185 -0.09 10.20 9.61
C LYS A 185 -0.80 11.20 10.52
N GLU A 186 -1.36 10.74 11.63
CA GLU A 186 -2.03 11.62 12.62
C GLU A 186 -1.09 12.67 13.20
N GLN A 187 0.22 12.39 13.23
CA GLN A 187 1.28 13.35 13.58
C GLN A 187 1.69 14.25 12.41
N GLY A 188 0.96 14.24 11.30
CA GLY A 188 1.21 15.07 10.12
C GLY A 188 2.31 14.57 9.20
N LYS A 189 2.80 13.32 9.37
CA LYS A 189 3.80 12.73 8.47
C LYS A 189 3.14 12.23 7.19
N SER A 190 3.87 12.29 6.08
CA SER A 190 3.48 11.64 4.83
C SER A 190 4.12 10.26 4.76
N VAL A 191 3.38 9.27 4.27
CA VAL A 191 3.89 7.89 4.16
C VAL A 191 3.69 7.36 2.75
N PHE A 192 4.77 6.87 2.13
CA PHE A 192 4.74 6.09 0.90
C PHE A 192 4.95 4.62 1.27
N LEU A 193 3.91 3.82 1.07
CA LEU A 193 3.87 2.42 1.48
C LEU A 193 3.85 1.51 0.25
N SER A 194 4.85 0.65 0.05
CA SER A 194 4.71 -0.44 -0.92
C SER A 194 4.14 -1.69 -0.26
N SER A 195 3.26 -2.39 -0.96
CA SER A 195 2.77 -3.70 -0.54
C SER A 195 2.34 -4.56 -1.73
N HIS A 196 2.38 -5.86 -1.55
CA HIS A 196 1.71 -6.83 -2.41
C HIS A 196 0.44 -7.40 -1.74
N GLN A 197 0.20 -7.09 -0.46
CA GLN A 197 -1.01 -7.47 0.29
C GLN A 197 -2.03 -6.35 0.19
N LEU A 198 -3.12 -6.61 -0.52
CA LEU A 198 -4.14 -5.60 -0.86
C LEU A 198 -4.97 -5.20 0.36
N SER A 199 -5.24 -6.15 1.27
CA SER A 199 -5.95 -5.91 2.54
C SER A 199 -5.24 -4.90 3.44
N ASP A 200 -3.89 -4.90 3.46
CA ASP A 200 -3.12 -3.95 4.25
C ASP A 200 -3.33 -2.52 3.77
N VAL A 201 -3.22 -2.37 2.46
CA VAL A 201 -3.36 -1.06 1.80
C VAL A 201 -4.78 -0.53 1.96
N GLU A 202 -5.77 -1.41 1.80
CA GLU A 202 -7.19 -1.07 1.98
C GLU A 202 -7.51 -0.54 3.38
N SER A 203 -6.79 -1.04 4.40
CA SER A 203 -7.02 -0.67 5.79
C SER A 203 -6.33 0.62 6.23
N VAL A 204 -5.22 1.06 5.58
CA VAL A 204 -4.42 2.18 6.08
C VAL A 204 -4.22 3.32 5.07
N CYS A 205 -4.34 3.06 3.75
CA CYS A 205 -4.03 4.06 2.73
C CYS A 205 -5.21 4.97 2.40
N ASP A 206 -4.92 6.23 2.11
CA ASP A 206 -5.91 7.19 1.61
C ASP A 206 -6.09 7.08 0.09
N ARG A 207 -4.97 6.97 -0.61
CA ARG A 207 -4.88 6.83 -2.07
C ARG A 207 -3.91 5.72 -2.41
N VAL A 208 -4.12 5.09 -3.55
CA VAL A 208 -3.25 4.03 -4.04
C VAL A 208 -2.94 4.18 -5.52
N ALA A 209 -1.77 3.71 -5.90
CA ALA A 209 -1.39 3.46 -7.29
C ALA A 209 -1.11 1.96 -7.47
N ILE A 210 -1.74 1.36 -8.47
CA ILE A 210 -1.54 -0.04 -8.84
C ILE A 210 -0.53 -0.10 -9.97
N ILE A 211 0.61 -0.75 -9.73
CA ILE A 211 1.65 -0.97 -10.73
C ILE A 211 1.68 -2.45 -11.16
N ASN A 212 1.76 -2.67 -12.47
CA ASN A 212 1.93 -4.00 -13.04
C ASN A 212 2.93 -3.94 -14.20
N ARG A 213 3.94 -4.83 -14.18
CA ARG A 213 5.00 -4.91 -15.21
C ARG A 213 5.64 -3.56 -15.53
N GLY A 214 5.91 -2.77 -14.50
CA GLY A 214 6.54 -1.46 -14.62
C GLY A 214 5.62 -0.31 -15.00
N LYS A 215 4.34 -0.54 -15.29
CA LYS A 215 3.37 0.48 -15.71
C LYS A 215 2.31 0.71 -14.64
N LEU A 216 1.85 1.97 -14.52
CA LEU A 216 0.68 2.27 -13.68
C LEU A 216 -0.59 1.77 -14.39
N ALA A 217 -1.34 0.89 -13.69
CA ALA A 217 -2.61 0.38 -14.17
C ALA A 217 -3.79 1.26 -13.71
N ARG A 218 -3.75 1.71 -12.45
CA ARG A 218 -4.78 2.57 -11.85
C ARG A 218 -4.16 3.44 -10.75
N ILE A 219 -4.78 4.59 -10.50
CA ILE A 219 -4.48 5.46 -9.36
C ILE A 219 -5.78 6.16 -8.94
N GLY A 220 -6.01 6.28 -7.64
CA GLY A 220 -7.20 6.93 -7.10
C GLY A 220 -7.24 6.86 -5.57
N SER A 221 -8.22 7.54 -4.97
CA SER A 221 -8.53 7.36 -3.56
C SER A 221 -9.15 5.97 -3.33
N MET A 222 -9.06 5.49 -2.09
CA MET A 222 -9.73 4.23 -1.72
C MET A 222 -11.23 4.32 -2.00
N GLU A 223 -11.82 5.48 -1.74
CA GLU A 223 -13.21 5.75 -2.01
C GLU A 223 -13.54 5.62 -3.50
N GLU A 224 -12.80 6.28 -4.39
CA GLU A 224 -13.00 6.22 -5.85
C GLU A 224 -12.81 4.81 -6.42
N LEU A 225 -11.82 4.06 -5.92
CA LEU A 225 -11.49 2.74 -6.43
C LEU A 225 -12.45 1.64 -5.95
N LEU A 226 -12.99 1.78 -4.73
CA LEU A 226 -13.89 0.80 -4.13
C LEU A 226 -15.39 1.16 -4.28
N HIS A 227 -15.69 2.35 -4.79
CA HIS A 227 -17.06 2.86 -5.01
C HIS A 227 -17.73 2.35 -6.29
N ALA A 228 -17.10 1.49 -7.07
CA ALA A 228 -17.79 0.79 -8.13
C ALA A 228 -18.82 -0.18 -7.51
N GLY A 229 -19.86 0.42 -6.92
CA GLY A 229 -20.88 -0.27 -6.13
C GLY A 229 -21.64 -1.26 -7.00
N ARG A 230 -21.25 -2.52 -6.95
CA ARG A 230 -22.08 -3.61 -7.43
C ARG A 230 -23.07 -3.95 -6.33
N THR A 231 -24.35 -3.99 -6.66
CA THR A 231 -25.36 -4.54 -5.76
C THR A 231 -25.58 -5.99 -6.14
N VAL A 232 -25.43 -6.88 -5.18
CA VAL A 232 -25.80 -8.30 -5.36
C VAL A 232 -27.20 -8.50 -4.85
N ILE A 233 -28.08 -8.90 -5.74
CA ILE A 233 -29.46 -9.26 -5.41
C ILE A 233 -29.56 -10.77 -5.47
N THR A 234 -29.93 -11.39 -4.36
CA THR A 234 -30.10 -12.85 -4.27
C THR A 234 -31.58 -13.19 -4.22
N PHE A 235 -31.98 -14.08 -5.13
CA PHE A 235 -33.32 -14.60 -5.21
C PHE A 235 -33.32 -16.12 -5.05
N CYS A 236 -34.46 -16.67 -4.61
CA CYS A 236 -34.69 -18.11 -4.64
C CYS A 236 -36.01 -18.41 -5.39
N LYS A 237 -36.14 -19.67 -5.83
CA LYS A 237 -37.30 -20.15 -6.62
C LYS A 237 -37.51 -19.37 -7.91
N VAL A 238 -36.44 -19.14 -8.67
CA VAL A 238 -36.47 -18.40 -9.91
C VAL A 238 -36.74 -19.38 -11.08
N ASP A 239 -37.73 -19.09 -11.88
CA ASP A 239 -37.98 -19.86 -13.13
C ASP A 239 -36.99 -19.43 -14.24
N ALA A 240 -36.80 -20.31 -15.23
CA ALA A 240 -35.86 -20.10 -16.32
C ALA A 240 -36.19 -18.86 -17.17
N GLU A 241 -37.48 -18.55 -17.33
CA GLU A 241 -37.95 -17.40 -18.12
C GLU A 241 -37.57 -16.08 -17.43
N THR A 242 -37.75 -16.01 -16.10
CA THR A 242 -37.40 -14.85 -15.28
C THR A 242 -35.86 -14.66 -15.25
N ALA A 243 -35.11 -15.75 -15.14
CA ALA A 243 -33.65 -15.70 -15.18
C ALA A 243 -33.12 -15.11 -16.51
N GLU A 244 -33.70 -15.51 -17.66
CA GLU A 244 -33.31 -14.96 -18.96
C GLU A 244 -33.64 -13.46 -19.09
N LYS A 245 -34.76 -13.02 -18.55
CA LYS A 245 -35.17 -11.60 -18.58
C LYS A 245 -34.30 -10.69 -17.71
N VAL A 246 -33.69 -11.22 -16.68
CA VAL A 246 -32.79 -10.47 -15.77
C VAL A 246 -31.38 -10.29 -16.37
N LYS A 247 -30.90 -11.23 -17.20
CA LYS A 247 -29.55 -11.19 -17.78
C LYS A 247 -29.17 -9.86 -18.46
N PRO A 248 -30.05 -9.21 -19.26
CA PRO A 248 -29.70 -7.95 -19.93
C PRO A 248 -29.52 -6.76 -18.98
N LEU A 249 -30.09 -6.83 -17.76
CA LEU A 249 -30.02 -5.78 -16.73
C LEU A 249 -28.83 -5.98 -15.76
N ALA A 250 -28.20 -7.14 -15.86
CA ALA A 250 -27.15 -7.56 -14.96
C ALA A 250 -25.80 -7.66 -15.67
N GLN A 251 -24.72 -7.26 -15.00
CA GLN A 251 -23.36 -7.50 -15.45
C GLN A 251 -23.04 -9.00 -15.45
N ARG A 252 -23.54 -9.70 -14.44
CA ARG A 252 -23.33 -11.14 -14.23
C ARG A 252 -24.53 -11.74 -13.51
N VAL A 253 -24.87 -12.95 -13.90
CA VAL A 253 -25.85 -13.79 -13.20
C VAL A 253 -25.16 -15.10 -12.86
N SER A 254 -25.27 -15.58 -11.61
CA SER A 254 -24.81 -16.89 -11.19
C SER A 254 -25.96 -17.66 -10.55
N LEU A 255 -26.07 -18.93 -10.90
CA LEU A 255 -27.03 -19.87 -10.31
C LEU A 255 -26.24 -20.81 -9.38
N ASP A 256 -26.73 -20.95 -8.17
CA ASP A 256 -26.15 -21.82 -7.15
C ASP A 256 -27.29 -22.61 -6.45
N GLY A 257 -27.54 -23.82 -6.97
CA GLY A 257 -28.70 -24.60 -6.57
C GLY A 257 -30.03 -23.90 -6.88
N ASP A 258 -30.82 -23.64 -5.86
CA ASP A 258 -32.14 -22.95 -5.94
C ASP A 258 -32.00 -21.40 -5.83
N GLN A 259 -30.78 -20.88 -5.75
CA GLN A 259 -30.50 -19.46 -5.61
C GLN A 259 -29.94 -18.87 -6.90
N MET A 260 -30.44 -17.70 -7.29
CA MET A 260 -29.90 -16.86 -8.34
C MET A 260 -29.30 -15.61 -7.73
N ARG A 261 -28.02 -15.34 -8.02
CA ARG A 261 -27.34 -14.10 -7.65
C ARG A 261 -27.17 -13.23 -8.88
N VAL A 262 -27.67 -12.01 -8.79
CA VAL A 262 -27.67 -11.01 -9.85
C VAL A 262 -26.75 -9.86 -9.43
N TYR A 263 -25.74 -9.58 -10.22
CA TYR A 263 -24.76 -8.52 -9.98
C TYR A 263 -25.13 -7.31 -10.84
N VAL A 264 -25.41 -6.19 -10.19
CA VAL A 264 -25.94 -4.96 -10.83
C VAL A 264 -25.07 -3.77 -10.46
N GLU A 265 -24.74 -2.92 -11.44
CA GLU A 265 -23.82 -1.79 -11.25
C GLU A 265 -24.51 -0.47 -10.89
N THR A 266 -25.75 -0.27 -11.29
CA THR A 266 -26.45 1.01 -11.09
C THR A 266 -27.71 0.82 -10.24
N GLU A 267 -28.10 1.86 -9.48
CA GLU A 267 -29.33 1.84 -8.70
C GLU A 267 -30.57 1.66 -9.60
N ASP A 268 -30.59 2.29 -10.78
CA ASP A 268 -31.68 2.15 -11.74
C ASP A 268 -31.86 0.69 -12.18
N ASN A 269 -30.78 -0.02 -12.42
CA ASN A 269 -30.83 -1.43 -12.76
C ASN A 269 -31.25 -2.30 -11.57
N VAL A 270 -30.91 -1.91 -10.33
CA VAL A 270 -31.41 -2.60 -9.12
C VAL A 270 -32.93 -2.52 -9.08
N HIS A 271 -33.50 -1.33 -9.23
CA HIS A 271 -34.95 -1.14 -9.28
C HIS A 271 -35.59 -1.92 -10.43
N SER A 272 -35.00 -1.85 -11.61
CA SER A 272 -35.51 -2.56 -12.80
C SER A 272 -35.53 -4.08 -12.60
N VAL A 273 -34.48 -4.65 -11.99
CA VAL A 273 -34.41 -6.08 -11.65
C VAL A 273 -35.48 -6.43 -10.61
N LEU A 274 -35.62 -5.64 -9.54
CA LEU A 274 -36.61 -5.89 -8.50
C LEU A 274 -38.05 -5.84 -9.02
N ASP A 275 -38.38 -4.87 -9.90
CA ASP A 275 -39.70 -4.75 -10.52
C ASP A 275 -40.00 -5.93 -11.46
N LEU A 276 -39.01 -6.36 -12.24
CA LEU A 276 -39.15 -7.48 -13.18
C LEU A 276 -39.48 -8.81 -12.49
N VAL A 277 -38.88 -9.03 -11.31
CA VAL A 277 -39.01 -10.29 -10.55
C VAL A 277 -40.13 -10.24 -9.51
N ARG A 278 -40.79 -9.11 -9.33
CA ARG A 278 -41.85 -8.91 -8.34
C ARG A 278 -42.99 -9.90 -8.51
N GLY A 279 -43.23 -10.69 -7.45
CA GLY A 279 -44.31 -11.70 -7.45
C GLY A 279 -43.96 -13.01 -8.17
N LYS A 280 -42.76 -13.15 -8.79
CA LYS A 280 -42.33 -14.35 -9.53
C LYS A 280 -41.29 -15.20 -8.80
N CYS A 281 -40.56 -14.60 -7.88
CA CYS A 281 -39.57 -15.28 -7.08
C CYS A 281 -39.50 -14.68 -5.65
N SER A 282 -38.76 -15.31 -4.76
CA SER A 282 -38.58 -14.81 -3.40
C SER A 282 -37.26 -14.08 -3.30
N LEU A 283 -37.30 -12.81 -2.88
CA LEU A 283 -36.11 -12.01 -2.59
C LEU A 283 -35.50 -12.51 -1.29
N VAL A 284 -34.21 -12.87 -1.34
CA VAL A 284 -33.44 -13.31 -0.18
C VAL A 284 -32.66 -12.16 0.44
N SER A 285 -31.92 -11.41 -0.40
CA SER A 285 -31.15 -10.25 0.06
C SER A 285 -30.86 -9.28 -1.07
N VAL A 286 -30.67 -8.01 -0.72
CA VAL A 286 -30.08 -6.97 -1.55
C VAL A 286 -28.87 -6.44 -0.78
N THR A 287 -27.68 -6.77 -1.22
CA THR A 287 -26.46 -6.43 -0.50
C THR A 287 -25.57 -5.58 -1.41
N PRO A 288 -25.30 -4.32 -1.05
CA PRO A 288 -24.27 -3.56 -1.71
C PRO A 288 -22.94 -4.29 -1.50
N GLN A 289 -22.34 -4.74 -2.57
CA GLN A 289 -21.02 -5.37 -2.54
C GLN A 289 -20.00 -4.29 -2.84
N LYS A 290 -19.24 -3.88 -1.82
CA LYS A 290 -18.08 -3.05 -2.06
C LYS A 290 -17.09 -3.90 -2.86
N GLN A 291 -16.65 -3.37 -3.99
CA GLN A 291 -15.53 -3.98 -4.71
C GLN A 291 -14.30 -3.92 -3.81
N THR A 292 -13.63 -5.04 -3.62
CA THR A 292 -12.36 -5.06 -2.89
C THR A 292 -11.21 -4.67 -3.82
N LEU A 293 -10.10 -4.22 -3.26
CA LEU A 293 -8.87 -4.03 -4.06
C LEU A 293 -8.43 -5.33 -4.74
N GLU A 294 -8.73 -6.50 -4.14
CA GLU A 294 -8.43 -7.80 -4.75
C GLU A 294 -9.22 -8.01 -6.04
N ASP A 295 -10.52 -7.71 -6.04
CA ASP A 295 -11.36 -7.83 -7.23
C ASP A 295 -10.85 -6.92 -8.35
N LEU A 296 -10.58 -5.65 -8.03
CA LEU A 296 -10.03 -4.68 -8.97
C LEU A 296 -8.67 -5.13 -9.52
N PHE A 297 -7.80 -5.63 -8.66
CA PHE A 297 -6.48 -6.11 -9.04
C PHE A 297 -6.55 -7.31 -9.99
N VAL A 298 -7.42 -8.28 -9.70
CA VAL A 298 -7.65 -9.46 -10.56
C VAL A 298 -8.15 -9.04 -11.95
N GLU A 299 -9.06 -8.08 -12.02
CA GLU A 299 -9.56 -7.52 -13.28
C GLU A 299 -8.40 -6.90 -14.09
N LEU A 300 -7.62 -6.00 -13.48
CA LEU A 300 -6.51 -5.32 -14.16
C LEU A 300 -5.40 -6.27 -14.63
N VAL A 301 -5.10 -7.32 -13.86
CA VAL A 301 -4.10 -8.32 -14.26
C VAL A 301 -4.60 -9.18 -15.43
N ARG A 302 -5.91 -9.47 -15.51
CA ARG A 302 -6.51 -10.23 -16.61
C ARG A 302 -6.58 -9.41 -17.91
N GLU A 303 -6.86 -8.12 -17.84
CA GLU A 303 -6.87 -7.21 -19.02
C GLU A 303 -5.50 -7.12 -19.71
N VAL A 304 -4.42 -7.14 -18.95
CA VAL A 304 -3.03 -7.09 -19.47
C VAL A 304 -2.57 -8.43 -20.08
N ARG A 305 -3.32 -9.52 -19.87
CA ARG A 305 -3.03 -10.84 -20.47
C ARG A 305 -3.68 -11.07 -21.83
N LYS A 306 -4.63 -10.22 -22.22
CA LYS A 306 -5.23 -10.18 -23.55
C LYS A 306 -4.46 -9.23 -24.47
#